data_09edb382a4cc448558d4785d6544d53f
#
_entry.id   09edb382a4cc448558d4785d6544d53f
#
_cell.length_a   1.000
_cell.length_b   1.000
_cell.length_c   1.000
_cell.angle_alpha   90.00
_cell.angle_beta   90.00
_cell.angle_gamma   90.00
#
_symmetry.space_group_name_H-M   'P 1'
#
loop_
_entity.id
_entity.type
_entity.pdbx_description
1 polymer ?
#
loop_
_entity_poly.entity_id
_entity_poly.type
_entity_poly.pdbx_seq_one_letter_code
_entity_poly.pdbx_strand_id
1 'polypeptide(L)'
;SNNIDWKKIVVAGHSQGAGHACYLGKKKLVERLIMFSGPNDYSTHFNSPANWLSDDGLTELSKQYALLHINDEIISYDFQILNLKDLGILTLSEEPLLVDNLSSPYNNKNALSLNIPAFSNHNATVGGNAKLPNIWTYLLTSE
;
A
#
# COMPACT_ATOMS: atom_id res chain seq x y z
N SER A 1 10.22 -29.60 -11.94
CA SER A 1 9.05 -29.28 -11.11
C SER A 1 8.55 -27.88 -11.44
N ASN A 2 7.24 -27.71 -11.59
CA ASN A 2 6.60 -26.43 -11.89
C ASN A 2 6.48 -25.57 -10.62
N ASN A 3 7.59 -25.32 -9.93
CA ASN A 3 7.57 -24.48 -8.73
C ASN A 3 7.53 -23.00 -9.13
N ILE A 4 6.69 -22.25 -8.44
CA ILE A 4 6.60 -20.80 -8.59
C ILE A 4 7.88 -20.17 -8.02
N ASP A 5 8.54 -19.36 -8.84
CA ASP A 5 9.64 -18.51 -8.35
C ASP A 5 9.04 -17.21 -7.78
N TRP A 6 8.74 -17.24 -6.51
CA TRP A 6 8.13 -16.11 -5.81
C TRP A 6 8.94 -14.82 -5.90
N LYS A 7 10.27 -14.92 -6.02
CA LYS A 7 11.16 -13.75 -6.13
C LYS A 7 10.98 -12.95 -7.42
N LYS A 8 10.23 -13.50 -8.38
CA LYS A 8 9.89 -12.85 -9.66
C LYS A 8 8.43 -12.42 -9.74
N ILE A 9 7.70 -12.51 -8.64
CA ILE A 9 6.27 -12.17 -8.60
C ILE A 9 6.06 -10.85 -7.89
N VAL A 10 5.36 -9.95 -8.56
CA VAL A 10 4.77 -8.76 -7.94
C VAL A 10 3.39 -9.14 -7.43
N VAL A 11 3.13 -8.83 -6.16
CA VAL A 11 1.83 -9.06 -5.53
C VAL A 11 1.16 -7.72 -5.29
N ALA A 12 -0.08 -7.59 -5.68
CA ALA A 12 -0.87 -6.39 -5.44
C ALA A 12 -2.25 -6.75 -4.91
N GLY A 13 -2.81 -5.88 -4.09
CA GLY A 13 -4.16 -6.05 -3.57
C GLY A 13 -4.82 -4.72 -3.28
N HIS A 14 -6.15 -4.69 -3.46
CA HIS A 14 -6.99 -3.53 -3.20
C HIS A 14 -7.91 -3.82 -2.01
N SER A 15 -8.09 -2.84 -1.12
CA SER A 15 -9.00 -2.94 0.02
C SER A 15 -8.61 -4.11 0.93
N GLN A 16 -9.49 -5.06 1.19
CA GLN A 16 -9.17 -6.28 1.93
C GLN A 16 -8.00 -7.05 1.27
N GLY A 17 -7.93 -7.04 -0.07
CA GLY A 17 -6.82 -7.65 -0.81
C GLY A 17 -5.46 -7.02 -0.51
N ALA A 18 -5.41 -5.75 -0.08
CA ALA A 18 -4.17 -5.10 0.34
C ALA A 18 -3.57 -5.78 1.58
N GLY A 19 -4.41 -6.10 2.58
CA GLY A 19 -3.98 -6.89 3.74
C GLY A 19 -3.52 -8.30 3.36
N HIS A 20 -4.24 -8.96 2.45
CA HIS A 20 -3.83 -10.28 1.94
C HIS A 20 -2.47 -10.22 1.22
N ALA A 21 -2.25 -9.21 0.35
CA ALA A 21 -0.97 -9.03 -0.33
C ALA A 21 0.16 -8.81 0.68
N CYS A 22 -0.07 -7.96 1.69
CA CYS A 22 0.88 -7.69 2.75
C CYS A 22 1.21 -8.97 3.54
N TYR A 23 0.20 -9.71 3.97
CA TYR A 23 0.38 -10.96 4.71
C TYR A 23 1.15 -12.00 3.88
N LEU A 24 0.83 -12.12 2.58
CA LEU A 24 1.56 -13.01 1.68
C LEU A 24 3.04 -12.62 1.59
N GLY A 25 3.35 -11.32 1.49
CA GLY A 25 4.73 -10.83 1.48
C GLY A 25 5.52 -11.12 2.75
N LYS A 26 4.83 -11.25 3.90
CA LYS A 26 5.46 -11.72 5.14
C LYS A 26 5.81 -13.21 5.09
N LYS A 27 5.03 -14.01 4.40
CA LYS A 27 5.19 -15.49 4.31
C LYS A 27 6.00 -15.94 3.10
N LYS A 28 6.14 -15.10 2.09
CA LYS A 28 6.91 -15.36 0.86
C LYS A 28 7.81 -14.19 0.54
N LEU A 29 9.03 -14.48 0.11
CA LEU A 29 9.91 -13.47 -0.46
C LEU A 29 9.46 -13.20 -1.90
N VAL A 30 8.72 -12.10 -2.10
CA VAL A 30 8.25 -11.67 -3.41
C VAL A 30 9.11 -10.55 -3.96
N GLU A 31 9.04 -10.30 -5.27
CA GLU A 31 9.79 -9.21 -5.93
C GLU A 31 9.38 -7.85 -5.33
N ARG A 32 8.08 -7.69 -5.13
CA ARG A 32 7.48 -6.44 -4.64
C ARG A 32 6.04 -6.69 -4.23
N LEU A 33 5.54 -5.91 -3.27
CA LEU A 33 4.12 -5.89 -2.96
C LEU A 33 3.56 -4.47 -2.96
N ILE A 34 2.32 -4.34 -3.40
CA ILE A 34 1.64 -3.05 -3.53
C ILE A 34 0.26 -3.15 -2.86
N MET A 35 -0.01 -2.21 -1.96
CA MET A 35 -1.26 -2.10 -1.23
C MET A 35 -2.04 -0.89 -1.74
N PHE A 36 -3.22 -1.14 -2.33
CA PHE A 36 -4.12 -0.10 -2.79
C PHE A 36 -5.28 0.06 -1.80
N SER A 37 -5.51 1.27 -1.29
CA SER A 37 -6.59 1.56 -0.34
C SER A 37 -6.61 0.60 0.85
N GLY A 38 -5.46 0.40 1.45
CA GLY A 38 -5.23 -0.51 2.57
C GLY A 38 -3.77 -0.51 3.01
N PRO A 39 -3.37 -1.41 3.97
CA PRO A 39 -4.22 -2.42 4.58
C PRO A 39 -5.26 -1.83 5.54
N ASN A 40 -6.39 -2.51 5.69
CA ASN A 40 -7.49 -2.08 6.57
C ASN A 40 -7.59 -2.92 7.85
N ASP A 41 -6.52 -3.59 8.22
CA ASP A 41 -6.43 -4.51 9.36
C ASP A 41 -6.25 -3.75 10.68
N TYR A 42 -7.25 -2.92 11.00
CA TYR A 42 -7.33 -2.14 12.23
C TYR A 42 -8.56 -2.54 13.03
N SER A 43 -8.38 -2.82 14.32
CA SER A 43 -9.47 -3.16 15.22
C SER A 43 -9.97 -1.92 15.97
N THR A 44 -11.19 -1.49 15.68
CA THR A 44 -11.83 -0.41 16.45
C THR A 44 -12.16 -0.83 17.87
N HIS A 45 -12.37 -2.15 18.10
CA HIS A 45 -12.61 -2.69 19.44
C HIS A 45 -11.37 -2.56 20.34
N PHE A 46 -10.18 -2.88 19.81
CA PHE A 46 -8.92 -2.77 20.54
C PHE A 46 -8.22 -1.42 20.31
N ASN A 47 -8.76 -0.58 19.43
CA ASN A 47 -8.20 0.71 19.03
C ASN A 47 -6.73 0.59 18.60
N SER A 48 -6.42 -0.41 17.79
CA SER A 48 -5.05 -0.69 17.36
C SER A 48 -5.00 -1.44 16.03
N PRO A 49 -3.87 -1.33 15.28
CA PRO A 49 -3.56 -2.22 14.18
C PRO A 49 -3.59 -3.68 14.60
N ALA A 50 -3.85 -4.58 13.64
CA ALA A 50 -3.77 -6.02 13.89
C ALA A 50 -2.32 -6.42 14.23
N ASN A 51 -2.14 -7.27 15.22
CA ASN A 51 -0.82 -7.63 15.76
C ASN A 51 0.15 -8.16 14.69
N TRP A 52 -0.35 -8.89 13.69
CA TRP A 52 0.49 -9.47 12.65
C TRP A 52 1.19 -8.42 11.76
N LEU A 53 0.69 -7.17 11.73
CA LEU A 53 1.30 -6.10 10.94
C LEU A 53 2.72 -5.79 11.39
N SER A 54 2.99 -5.85 12.68
CA SER A 54 4.32 -5.61 13.25
C SER A 54 5.25 -6.84 13.25
N ASP A 55 4.74 -8.01 12.85
CA ASP A 55 5.58 -9.21 12.75
C ASP A 55 6.64 -9.06 11.66
N ASP A 56 7.80 -9.68 11.87
CA ASP A 56 8.83 -9.78 10.83
C ASP A 56 8.29 -10.51 9.60
N GLY A 57 8.81 -10.14 8.43
CA GLY A 57 8.40 -10.73 7.16
C GLY A 57 9.59 -10.99 6.25
N LEU A 58 9.36 -11.82 5.21
CA LEU A 58 10.40 -12.21 4.26
C LEU A 58 10.67 -11.14 3.20
N THR A 59 9.64 -10.41 2.76
CA THR A 59 9.80 -9.32 1.79
C THR A 59 10.20 -8.04 2.51
N GLU A 60 11.33 -7.45 2.12
CA GLU A 60 11.86 -6.23 2.73
C GLU A 60 10.89 -5.05 2.62
N LEU A 61 10.90 -4.16 3.62
CA LEU A 61 10.07 -2.94 3.63
C LEU A 61 10.34 -2.05 2.42
N SER A 62 11.58 -1.98 1.94
CA SER A 62 11.95 -1.22 0.74
C SER A 62 11.25 -1.69 -0.55
N LYS A 63 10.68 -2.90 -0.55
CA LYS A 63 9.93 -3.50 -1.66
C LYS A 63 8.41 -3.51 -1.42
N GLN A 64 7.95 -2.82 -0.40
CA GLN A 64 6.54 -2.70 -0.06
C GLN A 64 6.06 -1.27 -0.31
N TYR A 65 4.98 -1.15 -1.07
CA TYR A 65 4.43 0.13 -1.52
C TYR A 65 2.96 0.24 -1.18
N ALA A 66 2.49 1.46 -0.96
CA ALA A 66 1.08 1.75 -0.71
C ALA A 66 0.62 2.97 -1.49
N LEU A 67 -0.61 2.94 -1.97
CA LEU A 67 -1.31 4.08 -2.57
C LEU A 67 -2.68 4.21 -1.91
N LEU A 68 -2.91 5.32 -1.23
CA LEU A 68 -4.12 5.60 -0.46
C LEU A 68 -4.88 6.79 -1.05
N HIS A 69 -6.17 6.92 -0.72
CA HIS A 69 -6.92 8.17 -0.97
C HIS A 69 -7.22 8.86 0.36
N ILE A 70 -6.91 10.16 0.47
CA ILE A 70 -7.04 10.89 1.74
C ILE A 70 -8.48 11.01 2.24
N ASN A 71 -9.47 10.91 1.35
CA ASN A 71 -10.90 10.94 1.66
C ASN A 71 -11.57 9.59 1.39
N ASP A 72 -10.89 8.50 1.66
CA ASP A 72 -11.46 7.15 1.54
C ASP A 72 -12.72 7.05 2.42
N GLU A 73 -13.87 6.78 1.79
CA GLU A 73 -15.18 6.73 2.44
C GLU A 73 -15.52 5.35 3.02
N ILE A 74 -14.74 4.33 2.68
CA ILE A 74 -14.97 2.96 3.14
C ILE A 74 -14.02 2.59 4.28
N ILE A 75 -12.74 2.90 4.11
CA ILE A 75 -11.69 2.60 5.09
C ILE A 75 -11.08 3.91 5.57
N SER A 76 -11.11 4.18 6.85
CA SER A 76 -10.49 5.38 7.41
C SER A 76 -9.03 5.53 6.93
N TYR A 77 -8.74 6.67 6.32
CA TYR A 77 -7.38 7.03 5.91
C TYR A 77 -6.42 7.01 7.10
N ASP A 78 -6.85 7.52 8.26
CA ASP A 78 -6.03 7.52 9.46
C ASP A 78 -5.69 6.12 9.94
N PHE A 79 -6.64 5.17 9.84
CA PHE A 79 -6.37 3.77 10.20
C PHE A 79 -5.41 3.11 9.22
N GLN A 80 -5.53 3.41 7.94
CA GLN A 80 -4.56 2.94 6.94
C GLN A 80 -3.15 3.45 7.25
N ILE A 81 -3.00 4.72 7.62
CA ILE A 81 -1.72 5.30 8.03
C ILE A 81 -1.16 4.61 9.27
N LEU A 82 -1.98 4.38 10.29
CA LEU A 82 -1.55 3.67 11.51
C LEU A 82 -1.07 2.26 11.18
N ASN A 83 -1.75 1.57 10.27
CA ASN A 83 -1.35 0.25 9.81
C ASN A 83 0.00 0.30 9.06
N LEU A 84 0.23 1.30 8.21
CA LEU A 84 1.51 1.48 7.50
C LEU A 84 2.66 1.83 8.46
N LYS A 85 2.38 2.57 9.53
CA LYS A 85 3.36 2.85 10.60
C LYS A 85 3.70 1.58 11.37
N ASP A 86 2.72 0.76 11.69
CA ASP A 86 2.92 -0.50 12.40
C ASP A 86 3.68 -1.53 11.54
N LEU A 87 3.45 -1.53 10.22
CA LEU A 87 4.25 -2.30 9.26
C LEU A 87 5.71 -1.84 9.18
N GLY A 88 5.98 -0.57 9.46
CA GLY A 88 7.29 0.05 9.33
C GLY A 88 7.57 0.71 7.98
N ILE A 89 6.58 0.78 7.07
CA ILE A 89 6.71 1.49 5.78
C ILE A 89 6.77 3.00 6.01
N LEU A 90 6.04 3.49 6.99
CA LEU A 90 6.14 4.86 7.49
C LEU A 90 6.77 4.86 8.88
N THR A 91 7.60 5.85 9.17
CA THR A 91 8.01 6.14 10.55
C THR A 91 6.84 6.79 11.31
N LEU A 92 6.93 6.90 12.63
CA LEU A 92 5.85 7.48 13.45
C LEU A 92 5.52 8.93 13.07
N SER A 93 6.49 9.68 12.56
CA SER A 93 6.34 11.09 12.17
C SER A 93 6.04 11.29 10.68
N GLU A 94 6.18 10.24 9.84
CA GLU A 94 5.92 10.34 8.42
C GLU A 94 4.44 10.19 8.08
N GLU A 95 4.07 10.84 6.97
CA GLU A 95 2.76 10.70 6.32
C GLU A 95 2.97 10.26 4.86
N PRO A 96 1.99 9.62 4.23
CA PRO A 96 2.06 9.32 2.80
C PRO A 96 2.23 10.60 1.97
N LEU A 97 3.06 10.54 0.94
CA LEU A 97 3.28 11.68 0.05
C LEU A 97 2.06 11.89 -0.86
N LEU A 98 1.46 13.07 -0.81
CA LEU A 98 0.38 13.45 -1.73
C LEU A 98 0.96 13.72 -3.13
N VAL A 99 0.51 12.94 -4.13
CA VAL A 99 1.16 12.89 -5.46
C VAL A 99 0.34 13.49 -6.60
N ASP A 100 -0.82 14.07 -6.34
CA ASP A 100 -1.73 14.59 -7.37
C ASP A 100 -1.06 15.52 -8.38
N ASN A 101 -0.13 16.36 -7.90
CA ASN A 101 0.58 17.36 -8.70
C ASN A 101 2.09 17.10 -8.78
N LEU A 102 2.50 15.87 -8.47
CA LEU A 102 3.91 15.48 -8.56
C LEU A 102 4.14 14.54 -9.75
N SER A 103 5.40 14.40 -10.12
CA SER A 103 5.87 13.49 -11.14
C SER A 103 6.77 12.41 -10.55
N SER A 104 6.84 11.25 -11.24
CA SER A 104 7.82 10.23 -10.91
C SER A 104 9.24 10.85 -10.83
N PRO A 105 10.07 10.45 -9.88
CA PRO A 105 9.95 9.28 -8.99
C PRO A 105 9.30 9.56 -7.60
N TYR A 106 8.43 10.52 -7.47
CA TYR A 106 7.67 10.83 -6.24
C TYR A 106 8.54 10.85 -4.98
N ASN A 107 9.65 11.55 -5.03
CA ASN A 107 10.68 11.64 -3.98
C ASN A 107 11.16 10.25 -3.47
N ASN A 108 11.04 9.21 -4.30
CA ASN A 108 11.38 7.82 -3.97
C ASN A 108 10.64 7.28 -2.74
N LYS A 109 9.43 7.79 -2.46
CA LYS A 109 8.62 7.35 -1.33
C LYS A 109 7.88 6.06 -1.65
N ASN A 110 7.72 5.22 -0.64
CA ASN A 110 7.00 3.95 -0.73
C ASN A 110 5.51 4.08 -0.39
N ALA A 111 5.14 5.05 0.43
CA ALA A 111 3.74 5.34 0.76
C ALA A 111 3.29 6.64 0.08
N LEU A 112 2.33 6.53 -0.81
CA LEU A 112 1.77 7.62 -1.60
C LEU A 112 0.29 7.81 -1.27
N SER A 113 -0.22 9.02 -1.47
CA SER A 113 -1.63 9.35 -1.32
C SER A 113 -2.16 10.18 -2.47
N LEU A 114 -3.48 10.10 -2.68
CA LEU A 114 -4.24 10.84 -3.67
C LEU A 114 -5.31 11.70 -3.00
N ASN A 115 -5.65 12.81 -3.64
CA ASN A 115 -6.88 13.57 -3.39
C ASN A 115 -7.67 13.81 -4.68
N ILE A 116 -7.42 13.04 -5.71
CA ILE A 116 -8.12 13.13 -6.99
C ILE A 116 -9.62 12.88 -6.77
N PRO A 117 -10.51 13.79 -7.17
CA PRO A 117 -11.95 13.58 -7.07
C PRO A 117 -12.38 12.33 -7.86
N ALA A 118 -13.19 11.49 -7.22
CA ALA A 118 -13.68 10.26 -7.83
C ALA A 118 -15.11 9.96 -7.37
N PHE A 119 -15.83 9.16 -8.15
CA PHE A 119 -17.15 8.67 -7.77
C PHE A 119 -17.08 7.83 -6.47
N SER A 120 -16.04 7.02 -6.35
CA SER A 120 -15.66 6.33 -5.11
C SER A 120 -14.18 6.60 -4.85
N ASN A 121 -13.86 7.30 -3.78
CA ASN A 121 -12.50 7.60 -3.38
C ASN A 121 -11.74 6.32 -2.99
N HIS A 122 -12.44 5.38 -2.34
CA HIS A 122 -11.88 4.08 -2.00
C HIS A 122 -11.38 3.31 -3.24
N ASN A 123 -12.11 3.41 -4.35
CA ASN A 123 -11.74 2.76 -5.60
C ASN A 123 -10.83 3.62 -6.49
N ALA A 124 -10.59 4.88 -6.14
CA ALA A 124 -9.80 5.80 -6.95
C ALA A 124 -8.37 5.31 -7.19
N THR A 125 -7.78 4.62 -6.23
CA THR A 125 -6.39 4.11 -6.32
C THR A 125 -6.19 3.08 -7.44
N VAL A 126 -7.26 2.42 -7.86
CA VAL A 126 -7.30 1.44 -8.96
C VAL A 126 -8.27 1.86 -10.07
N GLY A 127 -8.69 3.12 -10.09
CA GLY A 127 -9.67 3.68 -11.01
C GLY A 127 -9.10 4.16 -12.34
N GLY A 128 -9.94 4.86 -13.11
CA GLY A 128 -9.62 5.27 -14.48
C GLY A 128 -9.04 6.69 -14.62
N ASN A 129 -8.62 7.36 -13.57
CA ASN A 129 -8.05 8.71 -13.69
C ASN A 129 -6.75 8.68 -14.50
N ALA A 130 -6.58 9.66 -15.39
CA ALA A 130 -5.42 9.74 -16.29
C ALA A 130 -4.05 9.88 -15.59
N LYS A 131 -4.01 10.26 -14.32
CA LYS A 131 -2.77 10.36 -13.54
C LYS A 131 -2.28 9.01 -13.02
N LEU A 132 -3.15 8.01 -12.90
CA LEU A 132 -2.84 6.73 -12.29
C LEU A 132 -1.84 5.88 -13.06
N PRO A 133 -1.85 5.77 -14.40
CA PRO A 133 -0.89 4.94 -15.11
C PRO A 133 0.57 5.25 -14.76
N ASN A 134 0.94 6.52 -14.61
CA ASN A 134 2.29 6.91 -14.21
C ASN A 134 2.60 6.52 -12.76
N ILE A 135 1.64 6.65 -11.87
CA ILE A 135 1.78 6.25 -10.47
C ILE A 135 1.92 4.72 -10.38
N TRP A 136 1.09 3.96 -11.07
CA TRP A 136 1.20 2.50 -11.11
C TRP A 136 2.55 2.04 -11.69
N THR A 137 3.01 2.68 -12.75
CA THR A 137 4.33 2.38 -13.33
C THR A 137 5.44 2.55 -12.28
N TYR A 138 5.41 3.65 -11.54
CA TYR A 138 6.35 3.86 -10.43
C TYR A 138 6.25 2.75 -9.37
N LEU A 139 5.03 2.45 -8.89
CA LEU A 139 4.81 1.42 -7.86
C LEU A 139 5.27 0.03 -8.32
N LEU A 140 5.11 -0.26 -9.62
CA LEU A 140 5.44 -1.57 -10.20
C LEU A 140 6.92 -1.71 -10.55
N THR A 141 7.62 -0.62 -10.87
CA THR A 141 8.94 -0.70 -11.52
C THR A 141 10.04 0.12 -10.88
N SER A 142 9.75 0.97 -9.89
CA SER A 142 10.78 1.79 -9.21
C SER A 142 11.84 0.92 -8.52
N GLU A 143 13.05 1.40 -8.49
CA GLU A 143 14.18 0.73 -7.85
C GLU A 143 14.52 1.34 -6.49
#